data_a3109da484045bb16a1b2f644dd57bf3
#
_entry.id   a3109da484045bb16a1b2f644dd57bf3
#
_cell.length_a   1.000
_cell.length_b   1.000
_cell.length_c   1.000
_cell.angle_alpha   90.00
_cell.angle_beta   90.00
_cell.angle_gamma   90.00
#
_symmetry.space_group_name_H-M   'P 1'
#
loop_
_entity.id
_entity.type
_entity.pdbx_description
1 polymer ?
#
loop_
_entity_poly.entity_id
_entity_poly.type
_entity_poly.pdbx_seq_one_letter_code
_entity_poly.pdbx_strand_id
1 'polypeptide(L)'
;MKKSNAFALIPIGVFVAFYLTLGVVFEYVLKIPMGFYSVPVVVAFILALFVAVLQTKGVKLDKKFEIMGQGVGDKNIITMLLIFMLAGIFVGVVGRSSAESVAYFMLSVTPPKFAVLVLFIVSCFVSTAMGTSVGTITLIAPIAVAVSEGSGFPLALCVGTVVGGAMFGDNLSFISDTTIAACNGQGCEMKDKFRTNFAVVLPAAIAAIAIIIFKSSGFDIADKINNEYDMIQIIPYVLVLISGIIGVNVFLTLAIGIFSGSIIMLATGAVNFPDLLASMGSGASGMFETSMVAILVAALCALIRYNGGFEALLAFIRKAFHRFVWQWFIIIRIGNFYKLIERKS
;
A
#
# COMPACT_ATOMS: atom_id res chain seq x y z
N MET A 1 -1.33 26.66 18.41
CA MET A 1 -0.31 25.74 17.83
C MET A 1 0.41 25.07 19.00
N LYS A 2 0.49 23.74 19.01
CA LYS A 2 1.28 23.03 20.04
C LYS A 2 2.76 23.37 19.87
N LYS A 3 3.50 23.42 20.99
CA LYS A 3 4.93 23.73 20.99
C LYS A 3 5.67 22.60 20.29
N SER A 4 6.49 22.92 19.28
CA SER A 4 7.34 21.95 18.56
C SER A 4 8.27 21.22 19.54
N ASN A 5 8.25 19.89 19.53
CA ASN A 5 9.04 19.05 20.44
C ASN A 5 9.65 17.85 19.70
N ALA A 6 10.92 17.96 19.34
CA ALA A 6 11.63 16.88 18.63
C ALA A 6 11.78 15.60 19.48
N PHE A 7 11.85 15.73 20.81
CA PHE A 7 11.94 14.56 21.69
C PHE A 7 10.71 13.66 21.57
N ALA A 8 9.54 14.21 21.18
CA ALA A 8 8.34 13.41 20.95
C ALA A 8 8.48 12.36 19.83
N LEU A 9 9.53 12.44 19.01
CA LEU A 9 9.85 11.47 17.95
C LEU A 9 10.71 10.29 18.44
N ILE A 10 11.22 10.32 19.68
CA ILE A 10 12.05 9.24 20.25
C ILE A 10 11.40 7.86 20.10
N PRO A 11 10.09 7.67 20.32
CA PRO A 11 9.47 6.36 20.15
C PRO A 11 9.64 5.75 18.76
N ILE A 12 9.60 6.59 17.70
CA ILE A 12 9.88 6.13 16.32
C ILE A 12 11.35 5.71 16.22
N GLY A 13 12.27 6.49 16.79
CA GLY A 13 13.69 6.14 16.84
C GLY A 13 13.95 4.81 17.57
N VAL A 14 13.23 4.56 18.68
CA VAL A 14 13.30 3.29 19.42
C VAL A 14 12.80 2.13 18.57
N PHE A 15 11.66 2.29 17.88
CA PHE A 15 11.16 1.28 16.96
C PHE A 15 12.21 0.92 15.90
N VAL A 16 12.72 1.93 15.20
CA VAL A 16 13.69 1.74 14.10
C VAL A 16 14.97 1.10 14.63
N ALA A 17 15.52 1.61 15.76
CA ALA A 17 16.73 1.08 16.34
C ALA A 17 16.57 -0.39 16.78
N PHE A 18 15.47 -0.71 17.46
CA PHE A 18 15.17 -2.07 17.92
C PHE A 18 15.02 -3.03 16.73
N TYR A 19 14.20 -2.67 15.76
CA TYR A 19 13.92 -3.50 14.59
C TYR A 19 15.18 -3.75 13.75
N LEU A 20 15.91 -2.67 13.42
CA LEU A 20 17.14 -2.78 12.63
C LEU A 20 18.25 -3.52 13.38
N THR A 21 18.45 -3.25 14.68
CA THR A 21 19.50 -3.93 15.45
C THR A 21 19.24 -5.43 15.51
N LEU A 22 18.02 -5.84 15.87
CA LEU A 22 17.68 -7.27 15.92
C LEU A 22 17.70 -7.91 14.54
N GLY A 23 17.17 -7.23 13.50
CA GLY A 23 17.22 -7.73 12.13
C GLY A 23 18.66 -7.97 11.66
N VAL A 24 19.57 -7.02 11.89
CA VAL A 24 21.00 -7.16 11.56
C VAL A 24 21.65 -8.29 12.38
N VAL A 25 21.36 -8.36 13.68
CA VAL A 25 21.90 -9.44 14.52
C VAL A 25 21.42 -10.80 14.05
N PHE A 26 20.13 -10.96 13.75
CA PHE A 26 19.59 -12.24 13.29
C PHE A 26 20.13 -12.63 11.92
N GLU A 27 20.15 -11.71 10.95
CA GLU A 27 20.58 -11.98 9.58
C GLU A 27 22.09 -12.20 9.47
N TYR A 28 22.90 -11.29 10.05
CA TYR A 28 24.34 -11.27 9.79
C TYR A 28 25.19 -11.87 10.92
N VAL A 29 24.76 -11.82 12.19
CA VAL A 29 25.53 -12.37 13.32
C VAL A 29 25.11 -13.81 13.58
N LEU A 30 23.80 -14.05 13.73
CA LEU A 30 23.26 -15.40 14.00
C LEU A 30 23.04 -16.20 12.71
N LYS A 31 23.16 -15.58 11.53
CA LYS A 31 22.99 -16.20 10.22
C LYS A 31 21.65 -16.92 10.05
N ILE A 32 20.60 -16.38 10.66
CA ILE A 32 19.24 -16.88 10.49
C ILE A 32 18.73 -16.42 9.11
N PRO A 33 18.37 -17.33 8.21
CA PRO A 33 17.82 -16.96 6.91
C PRO A 33 16.59 -16.06 7.08
N MET A 34 16.53 -14.94 6.37
CA MET A 34 15.46 -13.95 6.49
C MET A 34 15.30 -13.41 7.92
N GLY A 35 16.42 -13.14 8.62
CA GLY A 35 16.46 -12.75 10.01
C GLY A 35 15.63 -11.50 10.35
N PHE A 36 15.47 -10.55 9.41
CA PHE A 36 14.58 -9.41 9.59
C PHE A 36 13.11 -9.81 9.76
N TYR A 37 12.66 -10.87 9.12
CA TYR A 37 11.29 -11.39 9.27
C TYR A 37 11.08 -12.13 10.60
N SER A 38 12.18 -12.54 11.26
CA SER A 38 12.12 -13.16 12.57
C SER A 38 11.91 -12.16 13.71
N VAL A 39 11.98 -10.85 13.43
CA VAL A 39 11.67 -9.79 14.41
C VAL A 39 10.18 -9.47 14.35
N PRO A 40 9.38 -9.80 15.39
CA PRO A 40 7.96 -9.52 15.37
C PRO A 40 7.70 -7.99 15.37
N VAL A 41 7.19 -7.47 14.28
CA VAL A 41 6.94 -6.02 14.10
C VAL A 41 5.99 -5.49 15.17
N VAL A 42 4.97 -6.27 15.55
CA VAL A 42 4.02 -5.93 16.62
C VAL A 42 4.74 -5.67 17.94
N VAL A 43 5.72 -6.52 18.30
CA VAL A 43 6.50 -6.35 19.54
C VAL A 43 7.33 -5.07 19.50
N ALA A 44 7.94 -4.77 18.37
CA ALA A 44 8.71 -3.53 18.19
C ALA A 44 7.81 -2.28 18.34
N PHE A 45 6.58 -2.30 17.81
CA PHE A 45 5.62 -1.21 17.99
C PHE A 45 5.08 -1.11 19.41
N ILE A 46 4.86 -2.22 20.12
CA ILE A 46 4.46 -2.20 21.53
C ILE A 46 5.56 -1.55 22.38
N LEU A 47 6.82 -1.88 22.13
CA LEU A 47 7.96 -1.25 22.82
C LEU A 47 7.99 0.27 22.56
N ALA A 48 7.84 0.68 21.32
CA ALA A 48 7.78 2.10 20.95
C ALA A 48 6.58 2.81 21.61
N LEU A 49 5.43 2.16 21.63
CA LEU A 49 4.22 2.69 22.28
C LEU A 49 4.43 2.84 23.79
N PHE A 50 5.07 1.88 24.44
CA PHE A 50 5.42 1.96 25.86
C PHE A 50 6.31 3.17 26.13
N VAL A 51 7.34 3.38 25.32
CA VAL A 51 8.20 4.57 25.42
C VAL A 51 7.41 5.87 25.23
N ALA A 52 6.48 5.91 24.25
CA ALA A 52 5.62 7.09 24.03
C ALA A 52 4.72 7.38 25.26
N VAL A 53 4.16 6.34 25.88
CA VAL A 53 3.36 6.46 27.10
C VAL A 53 4.18 7.00 28.27
N LEU A 54 5.39 6.48 28.48
CA LEU A 54 6.31 6.97 29.53
C LEU A 54 6.75 8.41 29.29
N GLN A 55 7.01 8.76 28.04
CA GLN A 55 7.46 10.10 27.65
C GLN A 55 6.36 11.16 27.79
N THR A 56 5.09 10.79 27.71
CA THR A 56 3.95 11.71 27.86
C THR A 56 3.76 12.04 29.35
N LYS A 57 4.56 12.98 29.85
CA LYS A 57 4.56 13.40 31.27
C LYS A 57 3.39 14.34 31.59
N GLY A 58 2.95 14.34 32.85
CA GLY A 58 1.91 15.26 33.35
C GLY A 58 0.49 14.91 32.89
N VAL A 59 0.29 13.76 32.24
CA VAL A 59 -1.01 13.27 31.76
C VAL A 59 -1.33 11.95 32.44
N LYS A 60 -2.53 11.84 33.02
CA LYS A 60 -3.01 10.58 33.65
C LYS A 60 -3.11 9.48 32.58
N LEU A 61 -2.96 8.23 32.99
CA LEU A 61 -2.95 7.07 32.08
C LEU A 61 -4.25 6.96 31.29
N ASP A 62 -5.40 7.18 31.93
CA ASP A 62 -6.71 7.14 31.28
C ASP A 62 -6.79 8.15 30.10
N LYS A 63 -6.25 9.36 30.32
CA LYS A 63 -6.21 10.37 29.24
C LYS A 63 -5.28 9.98 28.11
N LYS A 64 -4.17 9.25 28.39
CA LYS A 64 -3.30 8.69 27.33
C LYS A 64 -4.06 7.65 26.51
N PHE A 65 -4.82 6.76 27.15
CA PHE A 65 -5.66 5.79 26.44
C PHE A 65 -6.75 6.47 25.60
N GLU A 66 -7.35 7.55 26.11
CA GLU A 66 -8.32 8.34 25.34
C GLU A 66 -7.69 8.94 24.09
N ILE A 67 -6.47 9.51 24.19
CA ILE A 67 -5.74 10.07 23.05
C ILE A 67 -5.42 8.97 22.03
N MET A 68 -4.94 7.80 22.48
CA MET A 68 -4.69 6.67 21.61
C MET A 68 -5.98 6.18 20.93
N GLY A 69 -7.06 6.06 21.68
CA GLY A 69 -8.38 5.67 21.18
C GLY A 69 -8.91 6.62 20.09
N GLN A 70 -8.72 7.93 20.25
CA GLN A 70 -9.05 8.90 19.20
C GLN A 70 -8.21 8.71 17.92
N GLY A 71 -6.94 8.32 18.04
CA GLY A 71 -6.10 8.01 16.90
C GLY A 71 -6.53 6.74 16.17
N VAL A 72 -6.83 5.69 16.92
CA VAL A 72 -7.28 4.40 16.37
C VAL A 72 -8.69 4.52 15.76
N GLY A 73 -9.57 5.35 16.36
CA GLY A 73 -10.90 5.62 15.85
C GLY A 73 -10.97 6.57 14.65
N ASP A 74 -9.83 6.98 14.10
CA ASP A 74 -9.81 7.78 12.86
C ASP A 74 -10.46 7.01 11.71
N LYS A 75 -11.28 7.71 10.90
CA LYS A 75 -12.00 7.13 9.77
C LYS A 75 -11.09 6.33 8.85
N ASN A 76 -9.90 6.86 8.55
CA ASN A 76 -8.98 6.21 7.62
C ASN A 76 -8.42 4.91 8.19
N ILE A 77 -8.15 4.87 9.50
CA ILE A 77 -7.68 3.65 10.18
C ILE A 77 -8.77 2.59 10.16
N ILE A 78 -10.00 2.94 10.55
CA ILE A 78 -11.14 2.01 10.50
C ILE A 78 -11.39 1.49 9.08
N THR A 79 -11.35 2.38 8.09
CA THR A 79 -11.49 2.00 6.67
C THR A 79 -10.41 1.00 6.25
N MET A 80 -9.16 1.26 6.62
CA MET A 80 -8.03 0.39 6.30
C MET A 80 -8.16 -1.00 6.96
N LEU A 81 -8.56 -1.05 8.22
CA LEU A 81 -8.79 -2.31 8.93
C LEU A 81 -9.87 -3.15 8.25
N LEU A 82 -10.99 -2.53 7.86
CA LEU A 82 -12.07 -3.21 7.15
C LEU A 82 -11.61 -3.71 5.76
N ILE A 83 -10.81 -2.93 5.04
CA ILE A 83 -10.22 -3.36 3.76
C ILE A 83 -9.34 -4.59 3.97
N PHE A 84 -8.47 -4.61 4.98
CA PHE A 84 -7.64 -5.78 5.28
C PHE A 84 -8.49 -7.02 5.57
N MET A 85 -9.50 -6.89 6.42
CA MET A 85 -10.40 -7.99 6.75
C MET A 85 -11.11 -8.55 5.51
N LEU A 86 -11.72 -7.69 4.69
CA LEU A 86 -12.41 -8.11 3.47
C LEU A 86 -11.45 -8.69 2.43
N ALA A 87 -10.25 -8.13 2.28
CA ALA A 87 -9.23 -8.67 1.39
C ALA A 87 -8.76 -10.05 1.84
N GLY A 88 -8.57 -10.25 3.14
CA GLY A 88 -8.27 -11.56 3.71
C GLY A 88 -9.38 -12.58 3.44
N ILE A 89 -10.65 -12.20 3.65
CA ILE A 89 -11.82 -13.05 3.32
C ILE A 89 -11.83 -13.37 1.82
N PHE A 90 -11.62 -12.39 0.95
CA PHE A 90 -11.56 -12.59 -0.49
C PHE A 90 -10.49 -13.65 -0.87
N VAL A 91 -9.26 -13.48 -0.37
CA VAL A 91 -8.17 -14.44 -0.62
C VAL A 91 -8.50 -15.82 -0.05
N GLY A 92 -9.14 -15.88 1.13
CA GLY A 92 -9.58 -17.12 1.73
C GLY A 92 -10.63 -17.85 0.87
N VAL A 93 -11.56 -17.11 0.26
CA VAL A 93 -12.63 -17.64 -0.60
C VAL A 93 -12.07 -18.15 -1.94
N VAL A 94 -11.34 -17.30 -2.65
CA VAL A 94 -10.87 -17.63 -4.00
C VAL A 94 -9.68 -18.58 -3.99
N GLY A 95 -8.98 -18.67 -2.85
CA GLY A 95 -7.80 -19.52 -2.69
C GLY A 95 -6.62 -19.08 -3.56
N ARG A 96 -5.55 -19.85 -3.45
CA ARG A 96 -4.32 -19.64 -4.22
C ARG A 96 -4.53 -19.99 -5.70
N SER A 97 -5.32 -21.00 -6.01
CA SER A 97 -5.57 -21.50 -7.36
C SER A 97 -6.18 -20.46 -8.30
N SER A 98 -7.04 -19.58 -7.79
CA SER A 98 -7.60 -18.48 -8.58
C SER A 98 -6.53 -17.43 -8.95
N ALA A 99 -5.65 -17.06 -8.02
CA ALA A 99 -4.56 -16.14 -8.31
C ALA A 99 -3.55 -16.73 -9.30
N GLU A 100 -3.24 -18.02 -9.16
CA GLU A 100 -2.39 -18.79 -10.09
C GLU A 100 -3.03 -18.86 -11.48
N SER A 101 -4.34 -19.14 -11.57
CA SER A 101 -5.06 -19.18 -12.85
C SER A 101 -5.01 -17.83 -13.57
N VAL A 102 -5.18 -16.71 -12.86
CA VAL A 102 -5.02 -15.35 -13.43
C VAL A 102 -3.59 -15.13 -13.91
N ALA A 103 -2.60 -15.49 -13.12
CA ALA A 103 -1.18 -15.31 -13.44
C ALA A 103 -0.79 -16.14 -14.69
N TYR A 104 -1.20 -17.41 -14.73
CA TYR A 104 -0.88 -18.30 -15.85
C TYR A 104 -1.62 -17.90 -17.14
N PHE A 105 -2.88 -17.48 -17.03
CA PHE A 105 -3.58 -16.86 -18.16
C PHE A 105 -2.83 -15.63 -18.67
N MET A 106 -2.43 -14.72 -17.78
CA MET A 106 -1.68 -13.52 -18.16
C MET A 106 -0.36 -13.88 -18.85
N LEU A 107 0.37 -14.88 -18.34
CA LEU A 107 1.62 -15.36 -18.93
C LEU A 107 1.41 -16.11 -20.26
N SER A 108 0.23 -16.70 -20.50
CA SER A 108 -0.09 -17.35 -21.77
C SER A 108 -0.38 -16.38 -22.91
N VAL A 109 -0.97 -15.22 -22.60
CA VAL A 109 -1.37 -14.20 -23.60
C VAL A 109 -0.34 -13.07 -23.75
N THR A 110 0.56 -12.91 -22.80
CA THR A 110 1.59 -11.85 -22.81
C THR A 110 2.97 -12.51 -22.89
N PRO A 111 3.88 -12.04 -23.75
CA PRO A 111 5.26 -12.52 -23.70
C PRO A 111 5.80 -12.42 -22.26
N PRO A 112 6.33 -13.49 -21.66
CA PRO A 112 6.68 -13.54 -20.23
C PRO A 112 7.50 -12.33 -19.75
N LYS A 113 8.42 -11.83 -20.56
CA LYS A 113 9.24 -10.64 -20.27
C LYS A 113 8.47 -9.36 -19.98
N PHE A 114 7.19 -9.28 -20.39
CA PHE A 114 6.32 -8.12 -20.14
C PHE A 114 5.33 -8.34 -19.00
N ALA A 115 5.28 -9.53 -18.39
CA ALA A 115 4.31 -9.84 -17.32
C ALA A 115 4.42 -8.85 -16.15
N VAL A 116 5.64 -8.51 -15.73
CA VAL A 116 5.88 -7.54 -14.65
C VAL A 116 5.44 -6.13 -15.04
N LEU A 117 5.64 -5.74 -16.31
CA LEU A 117 5.17 -4.46 -16.84
C LEU A 117 3.64 -4.37 -16.84
N VAL A 118 2.97 -5.46 -17.21
CA VAL A 118 1.50 -5.54 -17.17
C VAL A 118 0.98 -5.37 -15.75
N LEU A 119 1.62 -6.02 -14.75
CA LEU A 119 1.31 -5.81 -13.34
C LEU A 119 1.41 -4.32 -12.94
N PHE A 120 2.45 -3.62 -13.39
CA PHE A 120 2.60 -2.18 -13.13
C PHE A 120 1.45 -1.37 -13.70
N ILE A 121 1.16 -1.57 -14.99
CA ILE A 121 0.12 -0.81 -15.72
C ILE A 121 -1.25 -1.06 -15.10
N VAL A 122 -1.61 -2.33 -14.84
CA VAL A 122 -2.89 -2.68 -14.20
C VAL A 122 -3.00 -2.05 -12.82
N SER A 123 -1.95 -2.10 -12.01
CA SER A 123 -1.93 -1.48 -10.69
C SER A 123 -2.10 0.04 -10.75
N CYS A 124 -1.49 0.71 -11.74
CA CYS A 124 -1.69 2.15 -11.96
C CYS A 124 -3.15 2.49 -12.25
N PHE A 125 -3.79 1.77 -13.18
CA PHE A 125 -5.18 2.02 -13.56
C PHE A 125 -6.16 1.72 -12.44
N VAL A 126 -6.04 0.55 -11.80
CA VAL A 126 -6.91 0.14 -10.69
C VAL A 126 -6.82 1.14 -9.55
N SER A 127 -5.61 1.52 -9.16
CA SER A 127 -5.40 2.45 -8.06
C SER A 127 -5.90 3.87 -8.38
N THR A 128 -5.72 4.35 -9.60
CA THR A 128 -6.28 5.64 -10.03
C THR A 128 -7.81 5.64 -9.95
N ALA A 129 -8.44 4.55 -10.37
CA ALA A 129 -9.88 4.40 -10.42
C ALA A 129 -10.50 4.16 -9.03
N MET A 130 -9.86 3.35 -8.18
CA MET A 130 -10.35 3.05 -6.82
C MET A 130 -10.01 4.14 -5.79
N GLY A 131 -8.98 4.95 -6.06
CA GLY A 131 -8.51 5.98 -5.14
C GLY A 131 -7.84 5.46 -3.88
N THR A 132 -7.24 4.28 -3.94
CA THR A 132 -6.54 3.69 -2.79
C THR A 132 -5.38 2.79 -3.23
N SER A 133 -4.17 3.11 -2.79
CA SER A 133 -3.01 2.25 -2.99
C SER A 133 -3.09 0.97 -2.18
N VAL A 134 -3.55 1.05 -0.92
CA VAL A 134 -3.69 -0.10 -0.02
C VAL A 134 -4.66 -1.13 -0.59
N GLY A 135 -5.85 -0.69 -1.03
CA GLY A 135 -6.85 -1.56 -1.65
C GLY A 135 -6.31 -2.23 -2.92
N THR A 136 -5.61 -1.48 -3.75
CA THR A 136 -5.01 -2.02 -4.98
C THR A 136 -3.92 -3.05 -4.70
N ILE A 137 -3.02 -2.76 -3.75
CA ILE A 137 -1.95 -3.69 -3.37
C ILE A 137 -2.55 -5.01 -2.86
N THR A 138 -3.52 -4.94 -1.95
CA THR A 138 -4.16 -6.14 -1.38
C THR A 138 -4.86 -7.00 -2.43
N LEU A 139 -5.41 -6.38 -3.47
CA LEU A 139 -6.06 -7.11 -4.57
C LEU A 139 -5.07 -7.76 -5.54
N ILE A 140 -4.00 -7.05 -5.90
CA ILE A 140 -3.11 -7.47 -6.99
C ILE A 140 -1.88 -8.23 -6.47
N ALA A 141 -1.49 -8.06 -5.20
CA ALA A 141 -0.32 -8.75 -4.65
C ALA A 141 -0.38 -10.29 -4.78
N PRO A 142 -1.51 -10.97 -4.55
CA PRO A 142 -1.60 -12.42 -4.76
C PRO A 142 -1.30 -12.83 -6.21
N ILE A 143 -1.76 -12.04 -7.19
CA ILE A 143 -1.45 -12.25 -8.61
C ILE A 143 0.05 -12.07 -8.88
N ALA A 144 0.66 -11.04 -8.28
CA ALA A 144 2.10 -10.79 -8.41
C ALA A 144 2.95 -11.94 -7.82
N VAL A 145 2.51 -12.52 -6.71
CA VAL A 145 3.14 -13.72 -6.12
C VAL A 145 3.05 -14.90 -7.10
N ALA A 146 1.87 -15.18 -7.62
CA ALA A 146 1.66 -16.26 -8.58
C ALA A 146 2.43 -16.04 -9.89
N VAL A 147 2.53 -14.79 -10.39
CA VAL A 147 3.39 -14.45 -11.54
C VAL A 147 4.85 -14.73 -11.23
N SER A 148 5.34 -14.36 -10.03
CA SER A 148 6.72 -14.65 -9.61
C SER A 148 7.01 -16.15 -9.63
N GLU A 149 6.12 -16.95 -9.04
CA GLU A 149 6.25 -18.40 -8.95
C GLU A 149 6.15 -19.09 -10.33
N GLY A 150 5.22 -18.64 -11.17
CA GLY A 150 5.02 -19.21 -12.51
C GLY A 150 6.08 -18.80 -13.54
N SER A 151 6.67 -17.60 -13.42
CA SER A 151 7.63 -17.07 -14.38
C SER A 151 9.09 -17.16 -13.94
N GLY A 152 9.34 -17.38 -12.65
CA GLY A 152 10.69 -17.34 -12.08
C GLY A 152 11.26 -15.93 -11.86
N PHE A 153 10.48 -14.86 -12.06
CA PHE A 153 10.89 -13.50 -11.67
C PHE A 153 11.05 -13.38 -10.15
N PRO A 154 12.00 -12.57 -9.67
CA PRO A 154 12.13 -12.31 -8.24
C PRO A 154 10.84 -11.76 -7.65
N LEU A 155 10.38 -12.34 -6.54
CA LEU A 155 9.17 -11.89 -5.82
C LEU A 155 9.20 -10.39 -5.50
N ALA A 156 10.36 -9.90 -5.05
CA ALA A 156 10.54 -8.48 -4.74
C ALA A 156 10.32 -7.57 -5.97
N LEU A 157 10.65 -8.03 -7.18
CA LEU A 157 10.40 -7.29 -8.42
C LEU A 157 8.91 -7.25 -8.73
N CYS A 158 8.20 -8.38 -8.67
CA CYS A 158 6.77 -8.47 -8.96
C CYS A 158 5.94 -7.66 -7.97
N VAL A 159 6.13 -7.87 -6.67
CA VAL A 159 5.38 -7.17 -5.61
C VAL A 159 5.77 -5.69 -5.56
N GLY A 160 7.06 -5.36 -5.65
CA GLY A 160 7.53 -3.98 -5.68
C GLY A 160 6.95 -3.18 -6.86
N THR A 161 6.75 -3.84 -8.00
CA THR A 161 6.10 -3.26 -9.18
C THR A 161 4.63 -2.95 -8.92
N VAL A 162 3.90 -3.84 -8.27
CA VAL A 162 2.49 -3.60 -7.87
C VAL A 162 2.40 -2.43 -6.89
N VAL A 163 3.27 -2.40 -5.88
CA VAL A 163 3.33 -1.28 -4.91
C VAL A 163 3.61 0.05 -5.62
N GLY A 164 4.61 0.08 -6.51
CA GLY A 164 4.95 1.28 -7.28
C GLY A 164 3.79 1.76 -8.16
N GLY A 165 3.13 0.86 -8.87
CA GLY A 165 1.96 1.17 -9.70
C GLY A 165 0.77 1.65 -8.89
N ALA A 166 0.49 1.00 -7.76
CA ALA A 166 -0.58 1.39 -6.86
C ALA A 166 -0.35 2.79 -6.25
N MET A 167 0.86 3.10 -5.83
CA MET A 167 1.21 4.43 -5.32
C MET A 167 1.14 5.50 -6.41
N PHE A 168 1.56 5.18 -7.63
CA PHE A 168 1.42 6.09 -8.77
C PHE A 168 -0.05 6.43 -9.02
N GLY A 169 -0.91 5.42 -9.11
CA GLY A 169 -2.34 5.61 -9.37
C GLY A 169 -3.05 6.39 -8.27
N ASP A 170 -2.79 6.07 -7.01
CA ASP A 170 -3.36 6.76 -5.86
C ASP A 170 -3.00 8.26 -5.85
N ASN A 171 -1.75 8.59 -6.17
CA ASN A 171 -1.31 9.99 -6.30
C ASN A 171 -2.02 10.76 -7.42
N LEU A 172 -2.50 10.10 -8.45
CA LEU A 172 -3.21 10.71 -9.57
C LEU A 172 -4.73 10.64 -9.43
N SER A 173 -5.24 9.86 -8.49
CA SER A 173 -6.68 9.71 -8.29
C SER A 173 -7.34 11.01 -7.83
N PHE A 174 -8.55 11.27 -8.36
CA PHE A 174 -9.42 12.37 -7.94
C PHE A 174 -10.26 12.02 -6.71
N ILE A 175 -10.35 10.74 -6.36
CA ILE A 175 -11.20 10.23 -5.27
C ILE A 175 -10.40 9.69 -4.08
N SER A 176 -9.06 9.76 -4.13
CA SER A 176 -8.18 9.34 -3.03
C SER A 176 -8.38 10.24 -1.82
N ASP A 177 -8.66 9.64 -0.65
CA ASP A 177 -8.85 10.36 0.61
C ASP A 177 -7.62 11.19 0.98
N THR A 178 -6.40 10.67 0.77
CA THR A 178 -5.15 11.38 1.04
C THR A 178 -4.99 12.60 0.14
N THR A 179 -5.38 12.46 -1.12
CA THR A 179 -5.35 13.52 -2.13
C THR A 179 -6.36 14.61 -1.82
N ILE A 180 -7.60 14.23 -1.47
CA ILE A 180 -8.66 15.16 -1.09
C ILE A 180 -8.27 15.92 0.18
N ALA A 181 -7.73 15.21 1.18
CA ALA A 181 -7.26 15.85 2.42
C ALA A 181 -6.13 16.85 2.17
N ALA A 182 -5.18 16.51 1.30
CA ALA A 182 -4.08 17.40 0.93
C ALA A 182 -4.58 18.67 0.20
N CYS A 183 -5.50 18.54 -0.76
CA CYS A 183 -6.09 19.66 -1.48
C CYS A 183 -6.90 20.57 -0.55
N ASN A 184 -7.74 19.99 0.30
CA ASN A 184 -8.54 20.74 1.26
C ASN A 184 -7.64 21.48 2.28
N GLY A 185 -6.56 20.84 2.73
CA GLY A 185 -5.60 21.44 3.65
C GLY A 185 -4.79 22.58 3.06
N GLN A 186 -4.59 22.58 1.73
CA GLN A 186 -3.85 23.62 1.00
C GLN A 186 -4.77 24.64 0.29
N GLY A 187 -6.08 24.42 0.30
CA GLY A 187 -7.05 25.29 -0.38
C GLY A 187 -6.87 25.31 -1.91
N CYS A 188 -6.45 24.19 -2.52
CA CYS A 188 -6.27 24.07 -3.97
C CYS A 188 -7.34 23.18 -4.60
N GLU A 189 -7.58 23.35 -5.90
CA GLU A 189 -8.49 22.51 -6.66
C GLU A 189 -7.85 21.16 -7.01
N MET A 190 -8.66 20.08 -7.02
CA MET A 190 -8.19 18.75 -7.37
C MET A 190 -7.60 18.69 -8.79
N LYS A 191 -8.13 19.48 -9.72
CA LYS A 191 -7.63 19.58 -11.10
C LYS A 191 -6.20 20.13 -11.15
N ASP A 192 -5.90 21.14 -10.36
CA ASP A 192 -4.57 21.75 -10.32
C ASP A 192 -3.56 20.79 -9.68
N LYS A 193 -3.97 20.10 -8.61
CA LYS A 193 -3.17 19.04 -7.98
C LYS A 193 -2.88 17.92 -8.97
N PHE A 194 -3.89 17.42 -9.70
CA PHE A 194 -3.70 16.37 -10.69
C PHE A 194 -2.66 16.77 -11.74
N ARG A 195 -2.81 17.97 -12.33
CA ARG A 195 -1.90 18.47 -13.35
C ARG A 195 -0.46 18.60 -12.83
N THR A 196 -0.30 19.10 -11.61
CA THR A 196 1.02 19.26 -10.99
C THR A 196 1.63 17.90 -10.65
N ASN A 197 0.86 17.01 -10.02
CA ASN A 197 1.33 15.68 -9.66
C ASN A 197 1.67 14.85 -10.90
N PHE A 198 0.85 14.92 -11.96
CA PHE A 198 1.12 14.21 -13.20
C PHE A 198 2.50 14.57 -13.75
N ALA A 199 2.83 15.86 -13.80
CA ALA A 199 4.13 16.33 -14.25
C ALA A 199 5.30 15.85 -13.38
N VAL A 200 5.08 15.68 -12.06
CA VAL A 200 6.09 15.20 -11.11
C VAL A 200 6.26 13.69 -11.14
N VAL A 201 5.15 12.94 -11.19
CA VAL A 201 5.22 11.47 -11.08
C VAL A 201 5.43 10.77 -12.43
N LEU A 202 5.12 11.42 -13.54
CA LEU A 202 5.34 10.84 -14.88
C LEU A 202 6.80 10.48 -15.17
N PRO A 203 7.80 11.33 -14.89
CA PRO A 203 9.21 10.95 -15.03
C PRO A 203 9.59 9.75 -14.17
N ALA A 204 9.05 9.66 -12.95
CA ALA A 204 9.28 8.51 -12.06
C ALA A 204 8.65 7.23 -12.62
N ALA A 205 7.43 7.31 -13.21
CA ALA A 205 6.80 6.18 -13.87
C ALA A 205 7.59 5.71 -15.10
N ILE A 206 8.08 6.63 -15.92
CA ILE A 206 8.93 6.30 -17.08
C ILE A 206 10.22 5.61 -16.61
N ALA A 207 10.85 6.12 -15.55
CA ALA A 207 12.05 5.49 -14.98
C ALA A 207 11.72 4.09 -14.41
N ALA A 208 10.58 3.92 -13.72
CA ALA A 208 10.12 2.63 -13.23
C ALA A 208 9.91 1.63 -14.38
N ILE A 209 9.22 2.04 -15.44
CA ILE A 209 9.00 1.22 -16.64
C ILE A 209 10.36 0.80 -17.27
N ALA A 210 11.29 1.73 -17.40
CA ALA A 210 12.62 1.45 -17.94
C ALA A 210 13.36 0.43 -17.05
N ILE A 211 13.33 0.59 -15.73
CA ILE A 211 13.94 -0.34 -14.77
C ILE A 211 13.26 -1.71 -14.84
N ILE A 212 11.94 -1.76 -14.90
CA ILE A 212 11.17 -3.02 -15.02
C ILE A 212 11.59 -3.76 -16.29
N ILE A 213 11.60 -3.08 -17.44
CA ILE A 213 11.98 -3.69 -18.72
C ILE A 213 13.44 -4.16 -18.67
N PHE A 214 14.35 -3.33 -18.16
CA PHE A 214 15.77 -3.69 -18.04
C PHE A 214 15.97 -4.92 -17.12
N LYS A 215 15.33 -4.91 -15.96
CA LYS A 215 15.40 -6.03 -15.01
C LYS A 215 14.75 -7.29 -15.58
N SER A 216 13.60 -7.18 -16.24
CA SER A 216 12.90 -8.32 -16.85
C SER A 216 13.69 -8.92 -18.02
N SER A 217 14.44 -8.13 -18.75
CA SER A 217 15.26 -8.61 -19.89
C SER A 217 16.47 -9.45 -19.49
N GLY A 218 16.90 -9.36 -18.22
CA GLY A 218 18.04 -10.12 -17.70
C GLY A 218 17.72 -11.53 -17.21
N PHE A 219 16.46 -11.95 -17.31
CA PHE A 219 16.04 -13.30 -16.91
C PHE A 219 15.77 -14.17 -18.13
N ASP A 220 16.42 -15.34 -18.17
CA ASP A 220 16.05 -16.42 -19.09
C ASP A 220 14.74 -17.04 -18.61
N ILE A 221 13.66 -16.54 -19.16
CA ILE A 221 12.34 -17.06 -18.87
C ILE A 221 12.06 -18.13 -19.90
N ALA A 222 11.67 -19.32 -19.46
CA ALA A 222 11.23 -20.37 -20.35
C ALA A 222 10.16 -19.84 -21.32
N ASP A 223 10.39 -19.96 -22.61
CA ASP A 223 9.54 -19.40 -23.68
C ASP A 223 8.07 -19.88 -23.64
N LYS A 224 7.79 -20.91 -22.87
CA LYS A 224 6.43 -21.42 -22.64
C LYS A 224 6.32 -21.95 -21.22
N ILE A 225 5.71 -21.17 -20.36
CA ILE A 225 5.19 -21.65 -19.10
C ILE A 225 3.87 -22.34 -19.45
N ASN A 226 3.93 -23.66 -19.61
CA ASN A 226 2.76 -24.47 -19.91
C ASN A 226 2.07 -24.88 -18.60
N ASN A 227 1.59 -23.89 -17.86
CA ASN A 227 0.82 -24.13 -16.66
C ASN A 227 -0.67 -24.11 -17.01
N GLU A 228 -1.36 -25.16 -16.60
CA GLU A 228 -2.81 -25.24 -16.76
C GLU A 228 -3.48 -24.19 -15.87
N TYR A 229 -4.47 -23.52 -16.40
CA TYR A 229 -5.29 -22.56 -15.67
C TYR A 229 -6.78 -22.81 -15.90
N ASP A 230 -7.57 -22.52 -14.89
CA ASP A 230 -9.02 -22.68 -14.94
C ASP A 230 -9.68 -21.32 -15.20
N MET A 231 -10.29 -21.17 -16.37
CA MET A 231 -10.98 -19.94 -16.77
C MET A 231 -12.13 -19.56 -15.81
N ILE A 232 -12.77 -20.53 -15.17
CA ILE A 232 -13.87 -20.26 -14.23
C ILE A 232 -13.31 -19.62 -12.96
N GLN A 233 -12.14 -20.06 -12.49
CA GLN A 233 -11.48 -19.53 -11.31
C GLN A 233 -10.89 -18.13 -11.53
N ILE A 234 -10.72 -17.69 -12.78
CA ILE A 234 -10.29 -16.33 -13.11
C ILE A 234 -11.41 -15.31 -12.87
N ILE A 235 -12.68 -15.70 -13.01
CA ILE A 235 -13.84 -14.78 -13.00
C ILE A 235 -13.89 -13.87 -11.78
N PRO A 236 -13.69 -14.31 -10.52
CA PRO A 236 -13.73 -13.41 -9.36
C PRO A 236 -12.72 -12.29 -9.44
N TYR A 237 -11.47 -12.58 -9.86
CA TYR A 237 -10.45 -11.56 -10.03
C TYR A 237 -10.75 -10.61 -11.19
N VAL A 238 -11.28 -11.11 -12.31
CA VAL A 238 -11.69 -10.27 -13.45
C VAL A 238 -12.80 -9.29 -13.02
N LEU A 239 -13.80 -9.78 -12.28
CA LEU A 239 -14.87 -8.91 -11.76
C LEU A 239 -14.33 -7.84 -10.82
N VAL A 240 -13.41 -8.21 -9.92
CA VAL A 240 -12.73 -7.29 -9.01
C VAL A 240 -11.91 -6.26 -9.78
N LEU A 241 -11.11 -6.69 -10.77
CA LEU A 241 -10.30 -5.78 -11.58
C LEU A 241 -11.16 -4.82 -12.40
N ILE A 242 -12.21 -5.32 -13.05
CA ILE A 242 -13.16 -4.48 -13.82
C ILE A 242 -13.82 -3.48 -12.87
N SER A 243 -14.33 -3.92 -11.72
CA SER A 243 -14.93 -3.05 -10.72
C SER A 243 -13.96 -1.96 -10.26
N GLY A 244 -12.69 -2.31 -10.04
CA GLY A 244 -11.63 -1.36 -9.71
C GLY A 244 -11.39 -0.34 -10.84
N ILE A 245 -11.27 -0.79 -12.09
CA ILE A 245 -11.02 0.08 -13.25
C ILE A 245 -12.16 1.07 -13.48
N ILE A 246 -13.43 0.68 -13.28
CA ILE A 246 -14.59 1.59 -13.40
C ILE A 246 -14.81 2.47 -12.16
N GLY A 247 -13.96 2.35 -11.15
CA GLY A 247 -13.99 3.21 -9.97
C GLY A 247 -15.03 2.84 -8.91
N VAL A 248 -15.44 1.58 -8.85
CA VAL A 248 -16.30 1.08 -7.76
C VAL A 248 -15.53 1.16 -6.44
N ASN A 249 -16.24 1.55 -5.37
CA ASN A 249 -15.65 1.60 -4.03
C ASN A 249 -15.03 0.25 -3.65
N VAL A 250 -13.86 0.28 -2.99
CA VAL A 250 -13.08 -0.90 -2.63
C VAL A 250 -13.87 -1.94 -1.81
N PHE A 251 -14.77 -1.50 -0.94
CA PHE A 251 -15.64 -2.41 -0.16
C PHE A 251 -16.58 -3.21 -1.05
N LEU A 252 -17.26 -2.52 -1.98
CA LEU A 252 -18.14 -3.17 -2.95
C LEU A 252 -17.35 -4.06 -3.90
N THR A 253 -16.18 -3.63 -4.35
CA THR A 253 -15.27 -4.42 -5.19
C THR A 253 -14.89 -5.74 -4.51
N LEU A 254 -14.48 -5.68 -3.25
CA LEU A 254 -14.16 -6.88 -2.47
C LEU A 254 -15.38 -7.75 -2.21
N ALA A 255 -16.55 -7.14 -1.91
CA ALA A 255 -17.80 -7.87 -1.77
C ALA A 255 -18.18 -8.61 -3.04
N ILE A 256 -18.09 -7.97 -4.22
CA ILE A 256 -18.31 -8.63 -5.54
C ILE A 256 -17.37 -9.83 -5.69
N GLY A 257 -16.09 -9.66 -5.36
CA GLY A 257 -15.11 -10.75 -5.41
C GLY A 257 -15.46 -11.92 -4.48
N ILE A 258 -15.81 -11.59 -3.22
CA ILE A 258 -16.20 -12.59 -2.21
C ILE A 258 -17.45 -13.36 -2.66
N PHE A 259 -18.51 -12.66 -3.08
CA PHE A 259 -19.74 -13.32 -3.51
C PHE A 259 -19.56 -14.15 -4.77
N SER A 260 -18.92 -13.59 -5.81
CA SER A 260 -18.66 -14.33 -7.05
C SER A 260 -17.74 -15.53 -6.83
N GLY A 261 -16.68 -15.36 -6.04
CA GLY A 261 -15.80 -16.45 -5.64
C GLY A 261 -16.52 -17.55 -4.86
N SER A 262 -17.34 -17.18 -3.88
CA SER A 262 -18.15 -18.12 -3.09
C SER A 262 -19.08 -18.96 -3.98
N ILE A 263 -19.79 -18.31 -4.90
CA ILE A 263 -20.70 -19.01 -5.82
C ILE A 263 -19.92 -19.97 -6.71
N ILE A 264 -18.79 -19.54 -7.26
CA ILE A 264 -17.98 -20.36 -8.16
C ILE A 264 -17.39 -21.56 -7.40
N MET A 265 -16.80 -21.34 -6.23
CA MET A 265 -16.19 -22.42 -5.44
C MET A 265 -17.21 -23.48 -4.99
N LEU A 266 -18.42 -23.06 -4.64
CA LEU A 266 -19.52 -23.98 -4.30
C LEU A 266 -20.07 -24.69 -5.55
N ALA A 267 -20.29 -23.96 -6.65
CA ALA A 267 -20.87 -24.51 -7.87
C ALA A 267 -19.95 -25.50 -8.60
N THR A 268 -18.64 -25.30 -8.53
CA THR A 268 -17.62 -26.22 -9.07
C THR A 268 -17.35 -27.41 -8.15
N GLY A 269 -17.89 -27.40 -6.92
CA GLY A 269 -17.59 -28.42 -5.92
C GLY A 269 -16.15 -28.37 -5.38
N ALA A 270 -15.41 -27.27 -5.64
CA ALA A 270 -14.05 -27.11 -5.16
C ALA A 270 -13.99 -27.06 -3.63
N VAL A 271 -15.02 -26.50 -2.98
CA VAL A 271 -15.20 -26.51 -1.52
C VAL A 271 -16.66 -26.75 -1.16
N ASN A 272 -16.91 -27.33 0.01
CA ASN A 272 -18.25 -27.39 0.60
C ASN A 272 -18.54 -26.12 1.43
N PHE A 273 -19.79 -25.90 1.80
CA PHE A 273 -20.19 -24.68 2.51
C PHE A 273 -19.50 -24.48 3.87
N PRO A 274 -19.36 -25.51 4.76
CA PRO A 274 -18.58 -25.38 5.99
C PRO A 274 -17.12 -25.01 5.75
N ASP A 275 -16.45 -25.60 4.77
CA ASP A 275 -15.05 -25.33 4.45
C ASP A 275 -14.89 -23.92 3.86
N LEU A 276 -15.88 -23.45 3.09
CA LEU A 276 -15.90 -22.07 2.59
C LEU A 276 -15.93 -21.06 3.76
N LEU A 277 -16.79 -21.29 4.75
CA LEU A 277 -16.84 -20.42 5.93
C LEU A 277 -15.55 -20.49 6.75
N ALA A 278 -14.96 -21.66 6.91
CA ALA A 278 -13.67 -21.85 7.57
C ALA A 278 -12.56 -21.09 6.84
N SER A 279 -12.54 -21.16 5.49
CA SER A 279 -11.58 -20.42 4.65
C SER A 279 -11.76 -18.91 4.75
N MET A 280 -12.99 -18.41 4.80
CA MET A 280 -13.28 -16.99 5.08
C MET A 280 -12.73 -16.55 6.43
N GLY A 281 -12.96 -17.35 7.48
CA GLY A 281 -12.47 -17.09 8.84
C GLY A 281 -10.94 -17.11 8.90
N SER A 282 -10.31 -18.08 8.26
CA SER A 282 -8.85 -18.19 8.16
C SER A 282 -8.25 -17.01 7.41
N GLY A 283 -8.85 -16.60 6.29
CA GLY A 283 -8.42 -15.46 5.50
C GLY A 283 -8.50 -14.15 6.31
N ALA A 284 -9.61 -13.92 7.03
CA ALA A 284 -9.75 -12.77 7.93
C ALA A 284 -8.68 -12.79 9.03
N SER A 285 -8.46 -13.96 9.67
CA SER A 285 -7.45 -14.13 10.72
C SER A 285 -6.02 -13.91 10.20
N GLY A 286 -5.75 -14.24 8.96
CA GLY A 286 -4.46 -14.00 8.31
C GLY A 286 -4.08 -12.52 8.20
N MET A 287 -5.06 -11.59 8.32
CA MET A 287 -4.83 -10.15 8.33
C MET A 287 -4.61 -9.58 9.75
N PHE A 288 -4.55 -10.43 10.78
CA PHE A 288 -4.45 -9.99 12.18
C PHE A 288 -3.19 -9.15 12.42
N GLU A 289 -2.02 -9.64 12.04
CA GLU A 289 -0.76 -8.93 12.30
C GLU A 289 -0.74 -7.55 11.61
N THR A 290 -1.13 -7.50 10.34
CA THR A 290 -1.21 -6.24 9.56
C THR A 290 -2.18 -5.26 10.22
N SER A 291 -3.33 -5.74 10.68
CA SER A 291 -4.34 -4.93 11.38
C SER A 291 -3.82 -4.41 12.72
N MET A 292 -3.14 -5.26 13.50
CA MET A 292 -2.54 -4.86 14.77
C MET A 292 -1.44 -3.81 14.59
N VAL A 293 -0.59 -3.95 13.57
CA VAL A 293 0.41 -2.93 13.23
C VAL A 293 -0.28 -1.59 12.93
N ALA A 294 -1.33 -1.58 12.13
CA ALA A 294 -2.07 -0.36 11.81
C ALA A 294 -2.64 0.32 13.08
N ILE A 295 -3.22 -0.45 14.00
CA ILE A 295 -3.75 0.04 15.28
C ILE A 295 -2.61 0.63 16.14
N LEU A 296 -1.50 -0.08 16.28
CA LEU A 296 -0.37 0.35 17.10
C LEU A 296 0.29 1.63 16.54
N VAL A 297 0.44 1.71 15.22
CA VAL A 297 0.94 2.93 14.54
C VAL A 297 0.00 4.10 14.78
N ALA A 298 -1.31 3.91 14.65
CA ALA A 298 -2.29 4.97 14.88
C ALA A 298 -2.24 5.48 16.33
N ALA A 299 -2.21 4.57 17.32
CA ALA A 299 -2.08 4.91 18.73
C ALA A 299 -0.76 5.65 19.03
N LEU A 300 0.35 5.18 18.48
CA LEU A 300 1.67 5.79 18.61
C LEU A 300 1.69 7.21 18.03
N CYS A 301 1.19 7.36 16.80
CA CYS A 301 1.11 8.66 16.11
C CYS A 301 0.22 9.65 16.85
N ALA A 302 -0.87 9.21 17.48
CA ALA A 302 -1.72 10.06 18.30
C ALA A 302 -0.97 10.65 19.50
N LEU A 303 -0.18 9.87 20.24
CA LEU A 303 0.65 10.34 21.33
C LEU A 303 1.78 11.26 20.86
N ILE A 304 2.45 10.93 19.75
CA ILE A 304 3.50 11.77 19.16
C ILE A 304 2.91 13.13 18.76
N ARG A 305 1.74 13.14 18.12
CA ARG A 305 1.02 14.36 17.76
C ARG A 305 0.61 15.17 18.99
N TYR A 306 0.13 14.49 20.02
CA TYR A 306 -0.23 15.13 21.28
C TYR A 306 0.97 15.85 21.93
N ASN A 307 2.17 15.27 21.83
CA ASN A 307 3.41 15.79 22.39
C ASN A 307 4.13 16.81 21.48
N GLY A 308 3.58 17.18 20.30
CA GLY A 308 4.17 18.17 19.39
C GLY A 308 5.28 17.62 18.47
N GLY A 309 5.31 16.29 18.28
CA GLY A 309 6.33 15.64 17.43
C GLY A 309 6.15 15.93 15.95
N PHE A 310 4.90 15.99 15.47
CA PHE A 310 4.63 16.31 14.06
C PHE A 310 4.99 17.76 13.73
N GLU A 311 4.77 18.70 14.67
CA GLU A 311 5.20 20.09 14.52
C GLU A 311 6.73 20.20 14.42
N ALA A 312 7.46 19.39 15.18
CA ALA A 312 8.92 19.33 15.11
C ALA A 312 9.41 18.73 13.78
N LEU A 313 8.78 17.66 13.31
CA LEU A 313 9.09 17.05 12.02
C LEU A 313 8.84 18.03 10.87
N LEU A 314 7.71 18.73 10.86
CA LEU A 314 7.39 19.74 9.86
C LEU A 314 8.38 20.92 9.91
N ALA A 315 8.77 21.37 11.11
CA ALA A 315 9.78 22.41 11.27
C ALA A 315 11.15 21.98 10.72
N PHE A 316 11.55 20.74 10.99
CA PHE A 316 12.77 20.14 10.44
C PHE A 316 12.73 20.08 8.91
N ILE A 317 11.65 19.54 8.33
CA ILE A 317 11.47 19.44 6.87
C ILE A 317 11.54 20.86 6.24
N ARG A 318 10.82 21.83 6.78
CA ARG A 318 10.86 23.20 6.29
C ARG A 318 12.28 23.77 6.32
N LYS A 319 13.02 23.54 7.41
CA LYS A 319 14.40 24.02 7.55
C LYS A 319 15.37 23.31 6.59
N ALA A 320 15.26 22.01 6.46
CA ALA A 320 16.12 21.18 5.62
C ALA A 320 15.90 21.46 4.13
N PHE A 321 14.64 21.63 3.72
CA PHE A 321 14.25 21.77 2.31
C PHE A 321 13.98 23.21 1.88
N HIS A 322 14.15 24.20 2.78
CA HIS A 322 13.87 25.61 2.48
C HIS A 322 14.68 26.14 1.28
N ARG A 323 15.90 25.65 1.05
CA ARG A 323 16.71 25.99 -0.13
C ARG A 323 16.30 25.24 -1.40
N PHE A 324 15.92 23.95 -1.29
CA PHE A 324 15.65 23.11 -2.45
C PHE A 324 14.22 23.26 -2.99
N VAL A 325 13.24 23.28 -2.10
CA VAL A 325 11.82 23.38 -2.48
C VAL A 325 11.51 24.79 -3.01
N TRP A 326 12.14 25.86 -2.46
CA TRP A 326 11.99 27.20 -2.99
C TRP A 326 12.57 27.36 -4.38
N GLN A 327 13.70 26.76 -4.70
CA GLN A 327 14.25 26.81 -6.06
C GLN A 327 13.34 26.10 -7.07
N TRP A 328 12.79 24.92 -6.72
CA TRP A 328 11.84 24.22 -7.56
C TRP A 328 10.48 24.95 -7.68
N PHE A 329 9.97 25.52 -6.57
CA PHE A 329 8.75 26.32 -6.59
C PHE A 329 8.92 27.63 -7.38
N ILE A 330 10.08 28.27 -7.32
CA ILE A 330 10.41 29.46 -8.11
C ILE A 330 10.49 29.13 -9.59
N ILE A 331 11.11 28.00 -9.97
CA ILE A 331 11.22 27.57 -11.37
C ILE A 331 9.83 27.26 -11.95
N ILE A 332 8.97 26.55 -11.18
CA ILE A 332 7.60 26.25 -11.60
C ILE A 332 6.73 27.53 -11.65
N ARG A 333 6.90 28.44 -10.70
CA ARG A 333 6.11 29.68 -10.66
C ARG A 333 6.56 30.70 -11.70
N ILE A 334 7.84 30.77 -12.03
CA ILE A 334 8.35 31.63 -13.12
C ILE A 334 7.87 31.10 -14.46
N GLY A 335 7.88 29.80 -14.70
CA GLY A 335 7.31 29.20 -15.93
C GLY A 335 5.81 29.43 -16.11
N ASN A 336 5.05 29.51 -15.02
CA ASN A 336 3.62 29.84 -15.09
C ASN A 336 3.37 31.37 -15.16
N PHE A 337 4.26 32.19 -14.61
CA PHE A 337 4.13 33.64 -14.68
C PHE A 337 4.39 34.16 -16.10
N TYR A 338 5.32 33.56 -16.84
CA TYR A 338 5.54 33.89 -18.25
C TYR A 338 4.31 33.59 -19.12
N LYS A 339 3.62 32.46 -18.89
CA LYS A 339 2.38 32.12 -19.60
C LYS A 339 1.18 33.00 -19.24
N LEU A 340 1.19 33.64 -18.07
CA LEU A 340 0.13 34.55 -17.65
C LEU A 340 0.32 35.95 -18.26
N ILE A 341 1.55 36.36 -18.54
CA ILE A 341 1.87 37.63 -19.20
C ILE A 341 1.58 37.54 -20.69
N GLU A 342 1.89 36.43 -21.36
CA GLU A 342 1.55 36.21 -22.79
C GLU A 342 0.05 36.14 -23.08
N ARG A 343 -0.80 35.87 -22.09
CA ARG A 343 -2.28 35.85 -22.27
C ARG A 343 -2.94 37.20 -22.04
N LYS A 344 -2.20 38.23 -21.64
CA LYS A 344 -2.73 39.60 -21.40
C LYS A 344 -2.13 40.66 -22.34
N SER A 345 -1.26 40.25 -23.23
CA SER A 345 -0.82 41.02 -24.39
C SER A 345 -1.50 40.49 -25.66
#